data_f4a34db8f88099500418f503bd129725
#
_entry.id   f4a34db8f88099500418f503bd129725
#
_cell.length_a   1.000
_cell.length_b   1.000
_cell.length_c   1.000
_cell.angle_alpha   90.00
_cell.angle_beta   90.00
_cell.angle_gamma   90.00
#
_symmetry.space_group_name_H-M   'P 1'
#
loop_
_entity.id
_entity.type
_entity.pdbx_description
1 polymer ?
#
loop_
_entity_poly.entity_id
_entity_poly.type
_entity_poly.pdbx_seq_one_letter_code
_entity_poly.pdbx_strand_id
1 'polypeptide(L)'
;VRFYFETFGFPVEAQCTEFVPPASGQPGRIAWHGWAGEGDTRLDVHHAWLIEDLSGGRVRILTQETQKGKPAEDLAKAKPNPMINGHQDWLDGLVGAARLSPCM
;
A
#
# COMPACT_ATOMS: atom_id res chain seq x y z
N VAL A 1 -14.52 4.50 5.08
CA VAL A 1 -13.73 4.59 6.30
C VAL A 1 -12.50 5.43 6.06
N ARG A 2 -12.28 6.40 6.93
CA ARG A 2 -11.07 7.20 6.92
C ARG A 2 -10.10 6.68 7.95
N PHE A 3 -8.82 6.78 7.65
CA PHE A 3 -7.76 6.44 8.58
C PHE A 3 -6.55 7.35 8.35
N TYR A 4 -5.62 7.29 9.30
CA TYR A 4 -4.43 8.13 9.32
C TYR A 4 -3.23 7.23 9.61
N PHE A 5 -2.12 7.53 8.96
CA PHE A 5 -0.85 6.87 9.26
C PHE A 5 0.32 7.79 8.97
N GLU A 6 1.46 7.47 9.53
CA GLU A 6 2.71 8.17 9.22
C GLU A 6 3.64 7.28 8.45
N THR A 7 4.25 7.84 7.43
CA THR A 7 5.27 7.16 6.65
C THR A 7 6.34 8.17 6.23
N PHE A 8 7.59 7.77 6.31
CA PHE A 8 8.73 8.65 6.02
C PHE A 8 8.68 9.98 6.77
N GLY A 9 8.14 9.99 7.99
CA GLY A 9 8.00 11.20 8.78
C GLY A 9 6.87 12.13 8.37
N PHE A 10 5.98 11.71 7.46
CA PHE A 10 4.86 12.52 6.99
C PHE A 10 3.53 11.94 7.48
N PRO A 11 2.62 12.81 7.97
CA PRO A 11 1.26 12.38 8.21
C PRO A 11 0.53 12.19 6.90
N VAL A 12 -0.15 11.07 6.75
CA VAL A 12 -0.96 10.75 5.58
C VAL A 12 -2.39 10.49 6.02
N GLU A 13 -3.32 11.25 5.47
CA GLU A 13 -4.73 10.95 5.62
C GLU A 13 -5.17 10.04 4.49
N ALA A 14 -6.05 9.10 4.77
CA ALA A 14 -6.46 8.13 3.79
C ALA A 14 -7.93 7.80 3.92
N GLN A 15 -8.54 7.50 2.78
CA GLN A 15 -9.90 7.02 2.69
C GLN A 15 -9.93 5.71 1.92
N CYS A 16 -10.51 4.68 2.54
CA CYS A 16 -10.68 3.39 1.89
C CYS A 16 -11.63 3.54 0.68
N THR A 17 -11.18 3.09 -0.48
CA THR A 17 -11.96 3.14 -1.72
C THR A 17 -12.48 1.78 -2.15
N GLU A 18 -11.83 0.71 -1.69
CA GLU A 18 -12.25 -0.66 -1.99
C GLU A 18 -11.90 -1.56 -0.82
N PHE A 19 -12.85 -2.40 -0.43
CA PHE A 19 -12.61 -3.41 0.59
C PHE A 19 -13.44 -4.65 0.26
N VAL A 20 -12.75 -5.73 -0.11
CA VAL A 20 -13.37 -7.03 -0.41
C VAL A 20 -12.62 -8.08 0.39
N PRO A 21 -13.23 -8.64 1.45
CA PRO A 21 -12.58 -9.70 2.21
C PRO A 21 -12.33 -10.94 1.34
N PRO A 22 -11.25 -11.69 1.59
CA PRO A 22 -10.99 -12.92 0.85
C PRO A 22 -12.06 -13.96 1.18
N ALA A 23 -12.43 -14.72 0.16
CA ALA A 23 -13.38 -15.83 0.29
C ALA A 23 -12.98 -16.91 -0.70
N SER A 24 -13.61 -18.07 -0.61
CA SER A 24 -13.34 -19.18 -1.53
C SER A 24 -13.58 -18.75 -2.98
N GLY A 25 -12.54 -18.85 -3.81
CA GLY A 25 -12.59 -18.44 -5.21
C GLY A 25 -12.56 -16.93 -5.44
N GLN A 26 -12.33 -16.13 -4.38
CA GLN A 26 -12.33 -14.70 -4.45
C GLN A 26 -11.09 -14.14 -3.76
N PRO A 27 -10.23 -13.39 -4.46
CA PRO A 27 -9.08 -12.75 -3.80
C PRO A 27 -9.54 -11.63 -2.85
N GLY A 28 -8.74 -11.39 -1.82
CA GLY A 28 -8.91 -10.22 -0.95
C GLY A 28 -8.41 -8.97 -1.65
N ARG A 29 -9.14 -7.86 -1.50
CA ARG A 29 -8.78 -6.57 -2.09
C ARG A 29 -8.96 -5.46 -1.07
N ILE A 30 -7.98 -4.57 -1.00
CA ILE A 30 -8.09 -3.33 -0.24
C ILE A 30 -7.37 -2.23 -1.02
N ALA A 31 -7.99 -1.08 -1.09
CA ALA A 31 -7.39 0.09 -1.70
C ALA A 31 -7.80 1.35 -0.95
N TRP A 32 -6.97 2.36 -1.02
CA TRP A 32 -7.27 3.65 -0.43
C TRP A 32 -6.69 4.78 -1.28
N HIS A 33 -7.32 5.95 -1.13
CA HIS A 33 -6.78 7.21 -1.56
C HIS A 33 -6.13 7.86 -0.33
N GLY A 34 -4.87 8.21 -0.44
CA GLY A 34 -4.13 8.91 0.59
C GLY A 34 -3.65 10.26 0.10
N TRP A 35 -3.51 11.21 1.02
CA TRP A 35 -2.99 12.53 0.67
C TRP A 35 -2.20 13.13 1.81
N ALA A 36 -1.22 13.96 1.45
CA ALA A 36 -0.37 14.68 2.37
C ALA A 36 0.10 15.98 1.73
N GLY A 37 0.44 16.97 2.56
CA GLY A 37 0.96 18.25 2.09
C GLY A 37 -0.09 19.16 1.48
N GLU A 38 0.36 20.32 1.00
CA GLU A 38 -0.47 21.35 0.39
C GLU A 38 0.28 22.01 -0.77
N GLY A 39 -0.44 22.50 -1.77
CA GLY A 39 0.16 23.19 -2.91
C GLY A 39 1.24 22.34 -3.58
N ASP A 40 2.45 22.89 -3.71
CA ASP A 40 3.56 22.20 -4.36
C ASP A 40 4.11 21.02 -3.55
N THR A 41 3.76 20.92 -2.26
CA THR A 41 4.13 19.76 -1.43
C THR A 41 3.02 18.71 -1.39
N ARG A 42 1.89 18.96 -2.03
CA ARG A 42 0.75 18.04 -2.06
C ARG A 42 1.10 16.77 -2.84
N LEU A 43 0.89 15.64 -2.21
CA LEU A 43 1.01 14.33 -2.81
C LEU A 43 -0.32 13.60 -2.64
N ASP A 44 -0.87 13.12 -3.73
CA ASP A 44 -2.05 12.25 -3.75
C ASP A 44 -1.62 10.87 -4.22
N VAL A 45 -2.03 9.84 -3.49
CA VAL A 45 -1.70 8.46 -3.84
C VAL A 45 -2.96 7.62 -3.90
N HIS A 46 -2.97 6.64 -4.78
CA HIS A 46 -3.93 5.55 -4.76
C HIS A 46 -3.14 4.26 -4.58
N HIS A 47 -3.34 3.58 -3.47
CA HIS A 47 -2.61 2.38 -3.10
C HIS A 47 -3.56 1.20 -3.04
N ALA A 48 -3.26 0.17 -3.80
CA ALA A 48 -4.10 -1.02 -3.93
C ALA A 48 -3.32 -2.27 -3.55
N TRP A 49 -4.00 -3.19 -2.91
CA TRP A 49 -3.47 -4.49 -2.49
C TRP A 49 -4.40 -5.59 -2.98
N LEU A 50 -3.82 -6.65 -3.50
CA LEU A 50 -4.52 -7.86 -3.91
C LEU A 50 -3.88 -9.05 -3.22
N ILE A 51 -4.67 -9.87 -2.56
CA ILE A 51 -4.20 -11.04 -1.83
C ILE A 51 -4.89 -12.26 -2.43
N GLU A 52 -4.11 -13.13 -3.05
CA GLU A 52 -4.62 -14.28 -3.79
C GLU A 52 -4.16 -15.58 -3.16
N ASP A 53 -5.09 -16.52 -3.02
CA ASP A 53 -4.75 -17.90 -2.67
C ASP A 53 -4.10 -18.59 -3.86
N LEU A 54 -2.98 -19.25 -3.61
CA LEU A 54 -2.32 -20.13 -4.54
C LEU A 54 -2.45 -21.57 -4.02
N SER A 55 -2.20 -22.54 -4.88
CA SER A 55 -2.18 -23.94 -4.48
C SER A 55 -1.08 -24.21 -3.46
N GLY A 56 -1.25 -25.20 -2.60
CA GLY A 56 -0.24 -25.63 -1.62
C GLY A 56 -0.12 -24.74 -0.39
N GLY A 57 -1.20 -24.06 0.00
CA GLY A 57 -1.21 -23.23 1.20
C GLY A 57 -0.41 -21.94 1.06
N ARG A 58 -0.11 -21.52 -0.15
CA ARG A 58 0.65 -20.28 -0.43
C ARG A 58 -0.29 -19.15 -0.77
N VAL A 59 0.18 -17.93 -0.53
CA VAL A 59 -0.55 -16.70 -0.82
C VAL A 59 0.36 -15.78 -1.64
N ARG A 60 -0.21 -15.12 -2.64
CA ARG A 60 0.48 -14.08 -3.38
C ARG A 60 -0.09 -12.72 -2.99
N ILE A 61 0.78 -11.80 -2.62
CA ILE A 61 0.40 -10.44 -2.30
C ILE A 61 0.97 -9.52 -3.37
N LEU A 62 0.09 -8.79 -4.03
CA LEU A 62 0.47 -7.78 -5.01
C LEU A 62 0.10 -6.40 -4.47
N THR A 63 0.98 -5.44 -4.68
CA THR A 63 0.71 -4.05 -4.32
C THR A 63 1.03 -3.14 -5.50
N GLN A 64 0.21 -2.10 -5.64
CA GLN A 64 0.39 -1.11 -6.69
C GLN A 64 0.03 0.26 -6.14
N GLU A 65 0.83 1.26 -6.47
CA GLU A 65 0.57 2.63 -6.07
C GLU A 65 0.74 3.57 -7.25
N THR A 66 -0.24 4.45 -7.45
CA THR A 66 -0.13 5.58 -8.35
C THR A 66 -0.05 6.86 -7.53
N GLN A 67 0.77 7.79 -7.98
CA GLN A 67 1.01 9.05 -7.27
C GLN A 67 0.81 10.22 -8.20
N LYS A 68 0.29 11.32 -7.65
CA LYS A 68 0.10 12.58 -8.37
C LYS A 68 0.58 13.74 -7.52
N GLY A 69 1.14 14.74 -8.18
CA GLY A 69 1.65 15.96 -7.55
C GLY A 69 3.12 16.16 -7.87
N LYS A 70 3.64 17.33 -7.53
CA LYS A 70 5.03 17.66 -7.78
C LYS A 70 6.01 16.70 -7.08
N PRO A 71 5.79 16.32 -5.81
CA PRO A 71 6.66 15.33 -5.18
C PRO A 71 6.70 13.99 -5.93
N ALA A 72 5.59 13.57 -6.53
CA ALA A 72 5.56 12.35 -7.32
C ALA A 72 6.41 12.46 -8.59
N GLU A 73 6.36 13.61 -9.24
CA GLU A 73 7.20 13.89 -10.42
C GLU A 73 8.69 13.85 -10.06
N ASP A 74 9.05 14.41 -8.91
CA ASP A 74 10.42 14.41 -8.44
C ASP A 74 10.91 12.99 -8.11
N LEU A 75 10.07 12.18 -7.47
CA LEU A 75 10.39 10.78 -7.17
C LEU A 75 10.59 9.96 -8.44
N ALA A 76 9.76 10.21 -9.47
CA ALA A 76 9.87 9.49 -10.73
C ALA A 76 11.19 9.73 -11.45
N LYS A 77 11.82 10.87 -11.19
CA LYS A 77 13.12 11.23 -11.78
C LYS A 77 14.30 10.65 -11.00
N ALA A 78 14.09 10.24 -9.76
CA ALA A 78 15.15 9.66 -8.93
C ALA A 78 15.48 8.24 -9.41
N LYS A 79 16.79 7.92 -9.43
CA LYS A 79 17.27 6.60 -9.85
C LYS A 79 18.26 6.07 -8.84
N PRO A 80 17.90 4.99 -8.09
CA PRO A 80 16.63 4.28 -8.15
C PRO A 80 15.49 5.08 -7.52
N ASN A 81 14.27 4.80 -7.94
CA ASN A 81 13.10 5.39 -7.31
C ASN A 81 12.97 4.83 -5.88
N PRO A 82 13.00 5.70 -4.84
CA PRO A 82 12.99 5.22 -3.45
C PRO A 82 11.70 4.49 -3.06
N MET A 83 10.61 4.67 -3.80
CA MET A 83 9.36 3.97 -3.53
C MET A 83 9.46 2.46 -3.74
N ILE A 84 10.38 2.00 -4.59
CA ILE A 84 10.58 0.56 -4.81
C ILE A 84 11.00 -0.11 -3.52
N ASN A 85 12.03 0.42 -2.85
CA ASN A 85 12.50 -0.13 -1.58
C ASN A 85 11.47 0.07 -0.45
N GLY A 86 10.78 1.21 -0.44
CA GLY A 86 9.73 1.47 0.54
C GLY A 86 8.60 0.46 0.47
N HIS A 87 8.14 0.13 -0.73
CA HIS A 87 7.11 -0.89 -0.92
C HIS A 87 7.61 -2.28 -0.54
N GLN A 88 8.86 -2.60 -0.84
CA GLN A 88 9.46 -3.88 -0.45
C GLN A 88 9.54 -4.02 1.07
N ASP A 89 9.94 -2.97 1.75
CA ASP A 89 9.99 -2.95 3.22
C ASP A 89 8.60 -3.16 3.81
N TRP A 90 7.58 -2.56 3.22
CA TRP A 90 6.21 -2.73 3.66
C TRP A 90 5.74 -4.18 3.49
N LEU A 91 6.02 -4.78 2.32
CA LEU A 91 5.71 -6.19 2.07
C LEU A 91 6.41 -7.11 3.08
N ASP A 92 7.69 -6.86 3.34
CA ASP A 92 8.46 -7.65 4.30
C ASP A 92 7.88 -7.53 5.71
N GLY A 93 7.48 -6.32 6.11
CA GLY A 93 6.83 -6.08 7.39
C GLY A 93 5.49 -6.79 7.50
N LEU A 94 4.69 -6.79 6.44
CA LEU A 94 3.40 -7.47 6.41
C LEU A 94 3.56 -8.99 6.56
N VAL A 95 4.50 -9.57 5.82
CA VAL A 95 4.78 -11.01 5.91
C VAL A 95 5.28 -11.37 7.32
N GLY A 96 6.17 -10.57 7.89
CA GLY A 96 6.66 -10.76 9.25
C GLY A 96 5.54 -10.71 10.29
N ALA A 97 4.65 -9.72 10.18
CA ALA A 97 3.52 -9.58 11.09
C ALA A 97 2.54 -10.77 10.97
N ALA A 98 2.28 -11.23 9.74
CA ALA A 98 1.40 -12.37 9.50
C ALA A 98 1.96 -13.66 10.13
N ARG A 99 3.28 -13.85 10.09
CA ARG A 99 3.93 -15.02 10.69
C ARG A 99 3.93 -14.99 12.21
N LEU A 100 3.93 -13.79 12.81
CA LEU A 100 3.89 -13.62 14.26
C LEU A 100 2.47 -13.74 14.81
N SER A 101 1.45 -13.61 13.99
CA SER A 101 0.05 -13.69 14.38
C SER A 101 -0.45 -15.10 14.11
N PRO A 102 -0.62 -15.93 15.15
CA PRO A 102 -1.13 -17.28 14.92
C PRO A 102 -2.54 -17.22 14.36
N CYS A 103 -2.78 -18.01 13.33
CA CYS A 103 -4.11 -18.21 12.78
C CYS A 103 -4.89 -19.14 13.71
N MET A 104 -5.91 -18.61 14.34
CA MET A 104 -6.71 -19.39 15.26
C MET A 104 -8.08 -19.68 14.73
#